data_4ce7d7c5e4c384800fec7dc310d15000
#
_entry.id   4ce7d7c5e4c384800fec7dc310d15000
#
_cell.length_a   1.000
_cell.length_b   1.000
_cell.length_c   1.000
_cell.angle_alpha   90.00
_cell.angle_beta   90.00
_cell.angle_gamma   90.00
#
_symmetry.space_group_name_H-M   'P 1'
#
loop_
_entity.id
_entity.type
_entity.pdbx_description
1 polymer ?
#
loop_
_entity_poly.entity_id
_entity_poly.type
_entity_poly.pdbx_seq_one_letter_code
_entity_poly.pdbx_strand_id
1 'polypeptide(L)'
;MSALASFTLSTIFQRGTLIALSCLILAGCDTRNKTPTQVIPTIKPREPIIALALGGGGAKGFAHIGAIKVLESHGIKAKIVTGTSAGSFVGSLYASGKTPFQLQELALKLDESDIRDLTLSKQGFITGQKLQDYVNKNVGNRPIQQFPIRFAAVATQLDNGQKIAFSRGNAGQAVRASCSIPNVFIPVTIAGKRYVDGGLVSPIPVQTAREMGADIVIAIDISARPKAGQSTNLWGLLDQTLNIMGQQSINQELAQADIVIKPEVGNLGVMDLKSRHQSILEGERAAQRQLALIDRKIQQFKSTQGRGVAAPVKTS
;
A
#
# COMPACT_ATOMS: atom_id res chain seq x y z
N MET A 1 46.08 69.97 -38.03
CA MET A 1 47.14 70.22 -39.05
C MET A 1 47.27 68.99 -39.85
N SER A 2 46.83 69.15 -41.03
CA SER A 2 47.34 68.83 -42.36
C SER A 2 47.51 67.34 -42.61
N ALA A 3 46.95 66.82 -43.58
CA ALA A 3 46.60 67.09 -44.98
C ALA A 3 47.10 65.91 -45.81
N LEU A 4 46.16 65.39 -46.62
CA LEU A 4 46.36 65.25 -48.06
C LEU A 4 47.42 64.18 -48.46
N ALA A 5 47.30 63.42 -49.41
CA ALA A 5 46.60 63.28 -50.69
C ALA A 5 47.14 61.94 -51.30
N SER A 6 46.70 61.29 -52.17
CA SER A 6 45.99 61.44 -53.45
C SER A 6 46.33 60.24 -54.33
N PHE A 7 45.38 59.77 -55.11
CA PHE A 7 45.43 59.40 -56.53
C PHE A 7 46.44 58.35 -57.01
N THR A 8 46.15 57.42 -57.75
CA THR A 8 45.38 57.08 -58.96
C THR A 8 46.02 55.89 -59.67
N LEU A 9 45.31 55.42 -60.63
CA LEU A 9 45.69 54.59 -61.77
C LEU A 9 45.72 53.05 -61.52
N SER A 10 45.12 52.24 -62.24
CA SER A 10 44.32 52.37 -63.46
C SER A 10 43.96 50.99 -63.94
N THR A 11 42.69 50.81 -64.21
CA THR A 11 42.19 50.07 -65.36
C THR A 11 43.26 49.41 -66.23
N ILE A 12 43.22 48.09 -66.30
CA ILE A 12 43.48 47.17 -67.40
C ILE A 12 43.68 45.80 -66.84
N PHE A 13 42.66 45.03 -66.70
CA PHE A 13 42.59 43.58 -66.83
C PHE A 13 41.12 43.11 -66.65
N GLN A 14 40.30 43.75 -67.42
CA GLN A 14 38.95 43.30 -67.69
C GLN A 14 38.98 42.68 -69.10
N ARG A 15 38.96 41.34 -69.11
CA ARG A 15 38.49 40.49 -70.25
C ARG A 15 39.23 39.14 -70.30
N GLY A 16 39.21 38.37 -69.27
CA GLY A 16 39.80 37.04 -69.35
C GLY A 16 39.33 36.03 -68.34
N THR A 17 38.41 36.37 -67.43
CA THR A 17 38.03 35.53 -66.33
C THR A 17 36.51 35.24 -66.25
N LEU A 18 35.79 35.39 -67.35
CA LEU A 18 34.32 35.24 -67.40
C LEU A 18 33.85 33.87 -67.98
N ILE A 19 34.77 33.00 -68.41
CA ILE A 19 34.40 31.68 -69.00
C ILE A 19 34.75 30.48 -68.10
N ALA A 20 35.53 30.66 -67.02
CA ALA A 20 35.88 29.57 -66.10
C ALA A 20 34.99 29.48 -64.89
N LEU A 21 34.02 30.38 -64.71
CA LEU A 21 33.12 30.40 -63.50
C LEU A 21 31.73 29.85 -63.79
N SER A 22 31.42 29.38 -64.99
CA SER A 22 30.09 28.89 -65.38
C SER A 22 29.95 27.36 -65.32
N CYS A 23 31.01 26.58 -65.02
CA CYS A 23 30.95 25.13 -64.96
C CYS A 23 31.04 24.55 -63.57
N LEU A 24 31.06 25.36 -62.50
CA LEU A 24 31.15 24.82 -61.07
C LEU A 24 29.87 24.99 -60.27
N ILE A 25 28.72 25.26 -60.87
CA ILE A 25 27.45 25.45 -60.13
C ILE A 25 26.45 24.32 -60.40
N LEU A 26 26.87 23.17 -60.96
CA LEU A 26 26.01 21.99 -61.14
C LEU A 26 26.43 20.76 -60.37
N ALA A 27 27.31 20.86 -59.37
CA ALA A 27 27.44 19.85 -58.31
C ALA A 27 26.49 20.23 -57.17
N GLY A 28 25.19 20.20 -57.45
CA GLY A 28 24.15 20.28 -56.44
C GLY A 28 24.32 19.12 -55.46
N CYS A 29 24.89 19.41 -54.26
CA CYS A 29 24.80 18.49 -53.14
C CYS A 29 23.35 18.20 -52.88
N ASP A 30 22.95 16.97 -53.19
CA ASP A 30 21.72 16.36 -52.67
C ASP A 30 21.86 16.19 -51.16
N THR A 31 21.81 17.26 -50.43
CA THR A 31 21.60 17.23 -48.98
C THR A 31 20.16 16.84 -48.76
N ARG A 32 19.89 15.51 -48.86
CA ARG A 32 18.72 14.95 -48.21
C ARG A 32 18.75 15.45 -46.81
N ASN A 33 17.88 16.40 -46.48
CA ASN A 33 17.55 16.78 -45.13
C ASN A 33 17.10 15.51 -44.41
N LYS A 34 18.04 14.77 -43.81
CA LYS A 34 17.71 13.79 -42.80
C LYS A 34 17.13 14.60 -41.66
N THR A 35 15.80 14.72 -41.64
CA THR A 35 15.08 15.18 -40.46
C THR A 35 15.68 14.48 -39.28
N PRO A 36 16.23 15.16 -38.29
CA PRO A 36 16.81 14.50 -37.14
C PRO A 36 15.68 13.67 -36.53
N THR A 37 15.86 12.36 -36.54
CA THR A 37 14.95 11.43 -35.82
C THR A 37 15.01 11.86 -34.35
N GLN A 38 13.98 12.58 -33.89
CA GLN A 38 13.87 12.92 -32.50
C GLN A 38 13.85 11.57 -31.74
N VAL A 39 14.94 11.27 -31.05
CA VAL A 39 15.01 10.15 -30.09
C VAL A 39 14.11 10.57 -28.95
N ILE A 40 12.83 10.17 -29.00
CA ILE A 40 11.92 10.32 -27.89
C ILE A 40 12.54 9.48 -26.74
N PRO A 41 12.94 10.11 -25.63
CA PRO A 41 13.51 9.36 -24.53
C PRO A 41 12.47 8.33 -24.06
N THR A 42 12.80 7.05 -24.19
CA THR A 42 11.99 5.96 -23.62
C THR A 42 12.03 6.10 -22.11
N ILE A 43 11.00 6.72 -21.53
CA ILE A 43 10.84 6.79 -20.09
C ILE A 43 10.66 5.35 -19.60
N LYS A 44 11.65 4.85 -18.84
CA LYS A 44 11.54 3.53 -18.20
C LYS A 44 10.29 3.51 -17.31
N PRO A 45 9.36 2.56 -17.51
CA PRO A 45 8.17 2.48 -16.68
C PRO A 45 8.55 2.39 -15.20
N ARG A 46 7.92 3.21 -14.35
CA ARG A 46 8.14 3.12 -12.91
C ARG A 46 7.49 1.87 -12.33
N GLU A 47 8.06 1.34 -11.26
CA GLU A 47 7.45 0.27 -10.49
C GLU A 47 6.19 0.79 -9.76
N PRO A 48 5.11 -0.01 -9.71
CA PRO A 48 3.91 0.37 -8.97
C PRO A 48 4.17 0.43 -7.46
N ILE A 49 3.53 1.37 -6.81
CA ILE A 49 3.46 1.42 -5.35
C ILE A 49 2.39 0.42 -4.90
N ILE A 50 2.84 -0.75 -4.46
CA ILE A 50 1.94 -1.81 -3.98
C ILE A 50 1.62 -1.58 -2.51
N ALA A 51 0.34 -1.63 -2.17
CA ALA A 51 -0.13 -1.61 -0.80
C ALA A 51 -0.78 -2.94 -0.40
N LEU A 52 -0.61 -3.31 0.88
CA LEU A 52 -1.41 -4.35 1.53
C LEU A 52 -2.44 -3.69 2.45
N ALA A 53 -3.72 -4.00 2.24
CA ALA A 53 -4.80 -3.61 3.13
C ALA A 53 -5.23 -4.85 3.94
N LEU A 54 -4.88 -4.86 5.23
CA LEU A 54 -5.05 -6.00 6.13
C LEU A 54 -6.32 -5.84 6.94
N GLY A 55 -7.29 -6.73 6.73
CA GLY A 55 -8.57 -6.69 7.40
C GLY A 55 -8.54 -7.07 8.87
N GLY A 56 -9.57 -6.67 9.61
CA GLY A 56 -9.85 -7.07 10.99
C GLY A 56 -10.44 -8.48 11.07
N GLY A 57 -10.31 -9.14 12.22
CA GLY A 57 -10.89 -10.48 12.45
C GLY A 57 -10.28 -11.27 13.60
N GLY A 58 -9.66 -10.63 14.59
CA GLY A 58 -9.08 -11.28 15.78
C GLY A 58 -8.01 -12.31 15.41
N ALA A 59 -8.05 -13.50 16.00
CA ALA A 59 -7.08 -14.57 15.78
C ALA A 59 -7.00 -15.07 14.33
N LYS A 60 -8.03 -14.83 13.51
CA LYS A 60 -7.99 -15.06 12.04
C LYS A 60 -6.87 -14.26 11.37
N GLY A 61 -6.40 -13.19 12.03
CA GLY A 61 -5.29 -12.31 11.55
C GLY A 61 -3.97 -13.04 11.31
N PHE A 62 -3.74 -14.21 11.88
CA PHE A 62 -2.56 -15.01 11.55
C PHE A 62 -2.49 -15.38 10.06
N ALA A 63 -3.63 -15.39 9.34
CA ALA A 63 -3.65 -15.61 7.90
C ALA A 63 -2.92 -14.51 7.10
N HIS A 64 -2.85 -13.28 7.63
CA HIS A 64 -2.07 -12.20 7.01
C HIS A 64 -0.60 -12.58 6.90
N ILE A 65 -0.05 -13.27 7.92
CA ILE A 65 1.35 -13.71 7.93
C ILE A 65 1.63 -14.68 6.79
N GLY A 66 0.74 -15.67 6.60
CA GLY A 66 0.85 -16.62 5.48
C GLY A 66 0.78 -15.94 4.12
N ALA A 67 -0.17 -15.01 3.96
CA ALA A 67 -0.30 -14.25 2.71
C ALA A 67 0.95 -13.39 2.42
N ILE A 68 1.45 -12.65 3.42
CA ILE A 68 2.67 -11.83 3.28
C ILE A 68 3.87 -12.70 2.93
N LYS A 69 4.00 -13.89 3.54
CA LYS A 69 5.09 -14.84 3.27
C LYS A 69 5.12 -15.27 1.80
N VAL A 70 3.97 -15.62 1.22
CA VAL A 70 3.87 -15.99 -0.20
C VAL A 70 4.15 -14.80 -1.11
N LEU A 71 3.58 -13.63 -0.83
CA LEU A 71 3.82 -12.42 -1.62
C LEU A 71 5.30 -12.05 -1.65
N GLU A 72 5.97 -12.00 -0.50
CA GLU A 72 7.40 -11.66 -0.44
C GLU A 72 8.29 -12.72 -1.11
N SER A 73 7.99 -14.01 -0.93
CA SER A 73 8.74 -15.09 -1.60
C SER A 73 8.62 -15.02 -3.12
N HIS A 74 7.53 -14.43 -3.64
CA HIS A 74 7.32 -14.16 -5.06
C HIS A 74 7.87 -12.80 -5.52
N GLY A 75 8.59 -12.09 -4.66
CA GLY A 75 9.19 -10.78 -4.96
C GLY A 75 8.24 -9.59 -4.86
N ILE A 76 7.00 -9.80 -4.42
CA ILE A 76 5.98 -8.75 -4.25
C ILE A 76 6.17 -8.10 -2.88
N LYS A 77 6.81 -6.92 -2.84
CA LYS A 77 7.08 -6.16 -1.61
C LYS A 77 6.18 -4.95 -1.49
N ALA A 78 5.45 -4.87 -0.38
CA ALA A 78 4.63 -3.71 -0.09
C ALA A 78 5.47 -2.46 0.19
N LYS A 79 5.00 -1.32 -0.30
CA LYS A 79 5.51 0.03 0.06
C LYS A 79 4.59 0.75 1.04
N ILE A 80 3.36 0.27 1.16
CA ILE A 80 2.34 0.76 2.07
C ILE A 80 1.65 -0.45 2.71
N VAL A 81 1.38 -0.34 4.00
CA VAL A 81 0.55 -1.30 4.73
C VAL A 81 -0.50 -0.51 5.50
N THR A 82 -1.75 -0.83 5.30
CA THR A 82 -2.85 -0.34 6.14
C THR A 82 -3.49 -1.51 6.85
N GLY A 83 -3.90 -1.31 8.08
CA GLY A 83 -4.46 -2.40 8.87
C GLY A 83 -5.55 -1.94 9.82
N THR A 84 -6.55 -2.79 10.00
CA THR A 84 -7.62 -2.62 10.98
C THR A 84 -7.58 -3.77 11.97
N SER A 85 -7.67 -3.49 13.29
CA SER A 85 -7.72 -4.51 14.34
C SER A 85 -6.55 -5.51 14.21
N ALA A 86 -6.80 -6.80 14.09
CA ALA A 86 -5.77 -7.80 13.86
C ALA A 86 -4.86 -7.49 12.67
N GLY A 87 -5.40 -6.88 11.61
CA GLY A 87 -4.61 -6.42 10.47
C GLY A 87 -3.65 -5.29 10.84
N SER A 88 -4.02 -4.40 11.77
CA SER A 88 -3.12 -3.37 12.28
C SER A 88 -1.99 -3.97 13.14
N PHE A 89 -2.32 -5.00 13.94
CA PHE A 89 -1.34 -5.72 14.76
C PHE A 89 -0.27 -6.38 13.89
N VAL A 90 -0.66 -7.24 12.95
CA VAL A 90 0.28 -7.92 12.04
C VAL A 90 0.98 -6.89 11.13
N GLY A 91 0.23 -5.93 10.60
CA GLY A 91 0.73 -4.89 9.70
C GLY A 91 1.80 -4.01 10.32
N SER A 92 1.65 -3.64 11.60
CA SER A 92 2.65 -2.83 12.32
C SER A 92 3.99 -3.57 12.48
N LEU A 93 3.93 -4.84 12.82
CA LEU A 93 5.11 -5.70 12.94
C LEU A 93 5.81 -5.88 11.59
N TYR A 94 5.06 -6.15 10.54
CA TYR A 94 5.58 -6.26 9.19
C TYR A 94 6.19 -4.94 8.70
N ALA A 95 5.44 -3.84 8.82
CA ALA A 95 5.89 -2.53 8.37
C ALA A 95 7.12 -2.02 9.13
N SER A 96 7.31 -2.48 10.37
CA SER A 96 8.51 -2.18 11.16
C SER A 96 9.78 -2.86 10.63
N GLY A 97 9.68 -3.72 9.62
CA GLY A 97 10.80 -4.40 8.97
C GLY A 97 11.01 -5.85 9.41
N LYS A 98 10.06 -6.44 10.14
CA LYS A 98 10.15 -7.89 10.43
C LYS A 98 9.88 -8.71 9.17
N THR A 99 10.70 -9.72 8.96
CA THR A 99 10.50 -10.68 7.88
C THR A 99 9.26 -11.55 8.14
N PRO A 100 8.65 -12.14 7.10
CA PRO A 100 7.52 -13.06 7.27
C PRO A 100 7.82 -14.24 8.21
N PHE A 101 9.06 -14.73 8.23
CA PHE A 101 9.48 -15.79 9.15
C PHE A 101 9.54 -15.31 10.59
N GLN A 102 10.04 -14.09 10.84
CA GLN A 102 10.01 -13.50 12.18
C GLN A 102 8.57 -13.23 12.65
N LEU A 103 7.67 -12.84 11.75
CA LEU A 103 6.23 -12.72 12.09
C LEU A 103 5.64 -14.06 12.48
N GLN A 104 5.95 -15.12 11.73
CA GLN A 104 5.50 -16.48 12.06
C GLN A 104 6.06 -16.96 13.40
N GLU A 105 7.33 -16.72 13.67
CA GLU A 105 7.96 -17.07 14.95
C GLU A 105 7.27 -16.35 16.12
N LEU A 106 7.02 -15.05 15.99
CA LEU A 106 6.28 -14.29 17.00
C LEU A 106 4.87 -14.83 17.20
N ALA A 107 4.17 -15.14 16.10
CA ALA A 107 2.82 -15.71 16.17
C ALA A 107 2.78 -17.05 16.92
N LEU A 108 3.78 -17.90 16.70
CA LEU A 108 3.87 -19.23 17.35
C LEU A 108 4.17 -19.13 18.84
N LYS A 109 4.90 -18.10 19.27
CA LYS A 109 5.26 -17.84 20.67
C LYS A 109 4.22 -17.00 21.42
N LEU A 110 3.27 -16.38 20.71
CA LEU A 110 2.30 -15.48 21.31
C LEU A 110 1.30 -16.24 22.19
N ASP A 111 1.21 -15.87 23.46
CA ASP A 111 0.19 -16.33 24.38
C ASP A 111 -0.86 -15.26 24.66
N GLU A 112 -2.06 -15.66 25.11
CA GLU A 112 -3.12 -14.73 25.49
C GLU A 112 -2.68 -13.78 26.60
N SER A 113 -1.88 -14.27 27.54
CA SER A 113 -1.33 -13.49 28.65
C SER A 113 -0.41 -12.36 28.21
N ASP A 114 0.16 -12.43 27.01
CA ASP A 114 1.05 -11.40 26.45
C ASP A 114 0.28 -10.16 25.96
N ILE A 115 -0.99 -10.32 25.60
CA ILE A 115 -1.79 -9.28 24.95
C ILE A 115 -3.09 -8.95 25.66
N ARG A 116 -3.46 -9.73 26.70
CA ARG A 116 -4.67 -9.52 27.48
C ARG A 116 -4.37 -9.09 28.91
N ASP A 117 -4.96 -7.98 29.30
CA ASP A 117 -4.95 -7.43 30.64
C ASP A 117 -6.40 -7.20 31.10
N LEU A 118 -6.88 -8.10 31.93
CA LEU A 118 -8.23 -8.03 32.47
C LEU A 118 -8.35 -6.92 33.52
N THR A 119 -9.48 -6.24 33.51
CA THR A 119 -9.82 -5.20 34.49
C THR A 119 -11.33 -5.19 34.77
N LEU A 120 -11.72 -4.58 35.89
CA LEU A 120 -13.11 -4.34 36.23
C LEU A 120 -13.45 -2.89 35.87
N SER A 121 -14.12 -2.69 34.74
CA SER A 121 -14.55 -1.38 34.27
C SER A 121 -15.96 -1.45 33.67
N LYS A 122 -16.70 -0.37 33.78
CA LYS A 122 -18.01 -0.22 33.11
C LYS A 122 -17.91 -0.05 31.59
N GLN A 123 -16.71 0.22 31.06
CA GLN A 123 -16.48 0.50 29.63
C GLN A 123 -15.84 -0.65 28.86
N GLY A 124 -15.41 -1.71 29.54
CA GLY A 124 -14.77 -2.87 28.97
C GLY A 124 -14.04 -3.70 30.02
N PHE A 125 -13.65 -4.91 29.64
CA PHE A 125 -12.99 -5.87 30.54
C PHE A 125 -11.47 -5.99 30.29
N ILE A 126 -10.97 -5.41 29.20
CA ILE A 126 -9.56 -5.48 28.79
C ILE A 126 -9.06 -4.05 28.61
N THR A 127 -7.95 -3.68 29.26
CA THR A 127 -7.36 -2.35 29.12
C THR A 127 -6.61 -2.21 27.79
N GLY A 128 -6.05 -3.29 27.27
CA GLY A 128 -5.24 -3.33 26.06
C GLY A 128 -3.83 -2.75 26.21
N GLN A 129 -3.39 -2.46 27.45
CA GLN A 129 -2.04 -1.95 27.69
C GLN A 129 -0.97 -2.98 27.34
N LYS A 130 -1.20 -4.26 27.68
CA LYS A 130 -0.28 -5.34 27.31
C LYS A 130 -0.12 -5.47 25.79
N LEU A 131 -1.21 -5.34 25.02
CA LEU A 131 -1.14 -5.31 23.55
C LEU A 131 -0.27 -4.16 23.06
N GLN A 132 -0.47 -2.96 23.62
CA GLN A 132 0.34 -1.79 23.29
C GLN A 132 1.83 -2.02 23.57
N ASP A 133 2.15 -2.55 24.76
CA ASP A 133 3.52 -2.79 25.20
C ASP A 133 4.19 -3.90 24.37
N TYR A 134 3.43 -4.97 24.04
CA TYR A 134 3.89 -6.03 23.15
C TYR A 134 4.28 -5.48 21.77
N VAL A 135 3.41 -4.67 21.17
CA VAL A 135 3.71 -4.04 19.87
C VAL A 135 4.93 -3.14 19.98
N ASN A 136 4.96 -2.22 20.95
CA ASN A 136 6.07 -1.29 21.13
C ASN A 136 7.41 -2.02 21.29
N LYS A 137 7.47 -3.04 22.13
CA LYS A 137 8.66 -3.90 22.31
C LYS A 137 9.10 -4.51 20.98
N ASN A 138 8.16 -5.09 20.22
CA ASN A 138 8.48 -5.81 18.99
C ASN A 138 8.83 -4.91 17.81
N VAL A 139 8.39 -3.65 17.79
CA VAL A 139 8.82 -2.65 16.81
C VAL A 139 10.04 -1.84 17.25
N GLY A 140 10.64 -2.17 18.42
CA GLY A 140 11.81 -1.48 18.99
C GLY A 140 11.49 -0.07 19.48
N ASN A 141 10.29 0.17 19.99
CA ASN A 141 9.78 1.47 20.45
C ASN A 141 9.85 2.59 19.37
N ARG A 142 10.02 2.21 18.10
CA ARG A 142 10.06 3.18 17.00
C ARG A 142 8.67 3.75 16.73
N PRO A 143 8.53 5.05 16.53
CA PRO A 143 7.27 5.64 16.10
C PRO A 143 6.97 5.26 14.64
N ILE A 144 5.68 5.23 14.28
CA ILE A 144 5.19 4.73 12.98
C ILE A 144 5.90 5.38 11.79
N GLN A 145 6.15 6.68 11.82
CA GLN A 145 6.79 7.42 10.72
C GLN A 145 8.26 7.05 10.47
N GLN A 146 8.86 6.25 11.36
CA GLN A 146 10.22 5.72 11.19
C GLN A 146 10.25 4.28 10.66
N PHE A 147 9.10 3.72 10.34
CA PHE A 147 9.05 2.37 9.75
C PHE A 147 9.58 2.37 8.32
N PRO A 148 10.30 1.33 7.90
CA PRO A 148 10.79 1.21 6.52
C PRO A 148 9.68 1.10 5.48
N ILE A 149 8.51 0.59 5.88
CA ILE A 149 7.30 0.54 5.05
C ILE A 149 6.29 1.53 5.63
N ARG A 150 5.69 2.39 4.79
CA ARG A 150 4.65 3.32 5.24
C ARG A 150 3.47 2.55 5.83
N PHE A 151 3.08 2.90 7.04
CA PHE A 151 2.05 2.17 7.77
C PHE A 151 0.97 3.10 8.29
N ALA A 152 -0.27 2.60 8.33
CA ALA A 152 -1.36 3.22 9.05
C ALA A 152 -2.22 2.19 9.77
N ALA A 153 -2.45 2.40 11.07
CA ALA A 153 -3.45 1.68 11.85
C ALA A 153 -4.77 2.45 11.79
N VAL A 154 -5.85 1.80 11.37
CA VAL A 154 -7.17 2.43 11.24
C VAL A 154 -8.00 2.18 12.49
N ALA A 155 -8.56 3.25 13.06
CA ALA A 155 -9.45 3.22 14.20
C ALA A 155 -10.69 4.09 13.93
N THR A 156 -11.69 3.97 14.78
CA THR A 156 -12.91 4.79 14.77
C THR A 156 -12.86 5.80 15.93
N GLN A 157 -13.03 7.08 15.67
CA GLN A 157 -13.23 8.07 16.72
C GLN A 157 -14.60 7.87 17.34
N LEU A 158 -14.64 7.54 18.64
CA LEU A 158 -15.86 7.13 19.33
C LEU A 158 -16.96 8.20 19.32
N ASP A 159 -16.57 9.47 19.45
CA ASP A 159 -17.53 10.55 19.67
C ASP A 159 -18.30 10.98 18.41
N ASN A 160 -17.80 10.64 17.21
CA ASN A 160 -18.43 11.07 15.95
C ASN A 160 -18.42 10.00 14.83
N GLY A 161 -17.86 8.81 15.09
CA GLY A 161 -17.81 7.71 14.13
C GLY A 161 -16.82 7.92 12.96
N GLN A 162 -15.97 8.93 13.01
CA GLN A 162 -15.02 9.18 11.93
C GLN A 162 -13.92 8.12 11.87
N LYS A 163 -13.57 7.70 10.65
CA LYS A 163 -12.38 6.90 10.35
C LYS A 163 -11.13 7.74 10.60
N ILE A 164 -10.20 7.23 11.40
CA ILE A 164 -8.90 7.84 11.65
C ILE A 164 -7.80 6.84 11.29
N ALA A 165 -6.84 7.28 10.46
CA ALA A 165 -5.66 6.52 10.07
C ALA A 165 -4.44 7.06 10.83
N PHE A 166 -3.97 6.32 11.83
CA PHE A 166 -2.76 6.67 12.58
C PHE A 166 -1.52 6.25 11.80
N SER A 167 -0.89 7.20 11.13
CA SER A 167 0.35 7.02 10.37
C SER A 167 1.59 7.64 11.02
N ARG A 168 1.44 8.13 12.26
CA ARG A 168 2.48 8.78 13.06
C ARG A 168 2.27 8.48 14.54
N GLY A 169 3.31 8.68 15.35
CA GLY A 169 3.27 8.54 16.79
C GLY A 169 3.55 7.13 17.27
N ASN A 170 3.12 6.82 18.49
CA ASN A 170 3.37 5.53 19.14
C ASN A 170 2.63 4.40 18.44
N ALA A 171 3.38 3.41 17.94
CA ALA A 171 2.82 2.30 17.16
C ALA A 171 1.89 1.41 17.99
N GLY A 172 2.31 1.05 19.20
CA GLY A 172 1.48 0.22 20.09
C GLY A 172 0.19 0.92 20.49
N GLN A 173 0.22 2.24 20.74
CA GLN A 173 -0.98 3.01 21.08
C GLN A 173 -1.97 3.07 19.89
N ALA A 174 -1.46 3.27 18.67
CA ALA A 174 -2.27 3.28 17.46
C ALA A 174 -2.90 1.91 17.19
N VAL A 175 -2.13 0.84 17.34
CA VAL A 175 -2.62 -0.55 17.20
C VAL A 175 -3.65 -0.87 18.28
N ARG A 176 -3.39 -0.49 19.54
CA ARG A 176 -4.36 -0.65 20.63
C ARG A 176 -5.68 0.06 20.31
N ALA A 177 -5.64 1.30 19.83
CA ALA A 177 -6.85 2.01 19.41
C ALA A 177 -7.61 1.26 18.30
N SER A 178 -6.86 0.77 17.30
CA SER A 178 -7.41 -0.01 16.18
C SER A 178 -8.01 -1.36 16.59
N CYS A 179 -7.57 -1.94 17.72
CA CYS A 179 -8.04 -3.22 18.26
C CYS A 179 -9.06 -3.10 19.40
N SER A 180 -9.45 -1.87 19.78
CA SER A 180 -10.32 -1.64 20.92
C SER A 180 -11.80 -1.88 20.61
N ILE A 181 -12.18 -3.16 20.49
CA ILE A 181 -13.58 -3.58 20.26
C ILE A 181 -14.47 -3.04 21.39
N PRO A 182 -15.55 -2.29 21.08
CA PRO A 182 -16.47 -1.75 22.08
C PRO A 182 -17.03 -2.85 22.99
N ASN A 183 -17.24 -2.52 24.26
CA ASN A 183 -17.70 -3.41 25.31
C ASN A 183 -16.75 -4.56 25.69
N VAL A 184 -15.68 -4.76 24.95
CA VAL A 184 -14.61 -5.73 25.25
C VAL A 184 -13.38 -5.01 25.78
N PHE A 185 -12.90 -4.04 25.02
CA PHE A 185 -11.77 -3.19 25.40
C PHE A 185 -12.23 -1.82 25.88
N ILE A 186 -11.47 -1.24 26.80
CA ILE A 186 -11.64 0.17 27.16
C ILE A 186 -11.22 1.04 25.98
N PRO A 187 -12.04 2.04 25.56
CA PRO A 187 -11.67 2.98 24.53
C PRO A 187 -10.33 3.69 24.83
N VAL A 188 -9.49 3.85 23.80
CA VAL A 188 -8.17 4.48 23.95
C VAL A 188 -8.29 5.98 23.79
N THR A 189 -7.73 6.74 24.75
CA THR A 189 -7.65 8.20 24.63
C THR A 189 -6.30 8.62 24.04
N ILE A 190 -6.34 9.33 22.91
CA ILE A 190 -5.17 9.90 22.25
C ILE A 190 -5.44 11.39 21.99
N ALA A 191 -4.60 12.26 22.50
CA ALA A 191 -4.75 13.72 22.39
C ALA A 191 -6.17 14.22 22.75
N GLY A 192 -6.74 13.70 23.86
CA GLY A 192 -8.05 14.07 24.37
C GLY A 192 -9.26 13.49 23.64
N LYS A 193 -9.06 12.73 22.57
CA LYS A 193 -10.13 12.06 21.81
C LYS A 193 -10.14 10.56 22.09
N ARG A 194 -11.33 9.97 22.10
CA ARG A 194 -11.51 8.53 22.35
C ARG A 194 -11.63 7.74 21.06
N TYR A 195 -10.99 6.58 21.04
CA TYR A 195 -10.95 5.71 19.86
C TYR A 195 -11.32 4.28 20.21
N VAL A 196 -11.99 3.64 19.27
CA VAL A 196 -12.39 2.23 19.30
C VAL A 196 -12.00 1.55 17.99
N ASP A 197 -12.25 0.24 17.91
CA ASP A 197 -11.86 -0.59 16.77
C ASP A 197 -12.27 0.01 15.42
N GLY A 198 -11.34 -0.03 14.47
CA GLY A 198 -11.55 0.49 13.12
C GLY A 198 -12.56 -0.32 12.30
N GLY A 199 -12.83 -1.56 12.70
CA GLY A 199 -13.79 -2.45 12.03
C GLY A 199 -15.22 -1.92 11.98
N LEU A 200 -15.56 -0.94 12.83
CA LEU A 200 -16.86 -0.29 12.79
C LEU A 200 -17.08 0.55 11.51
N VAL A 201 -16.03 1.09 10.92
CA VAL A 201 -16.13 2.03 9.78
C VAL A 201 -15.28 1.63 8.57
N SER A 202 -14.19 0.92 8.77
CA SER A 202 -13.27 0.49 7.70
C SER A 202 -12.65 -0.87 8.05
N PRO A 203 -13.41 -1.95 7.92
CA PRO A 203 -12.98 -3.30 8.29
C PRO A 203 -11.76 -3.79 7.51
N ILE A 204 -11.63 -3.36 6.24
CA ILE A 204 -10.50 -3.71 5.36
C ILE A 204 -10.02 -2.40 4.72
N PRO A 205 -8.97 -1.72 5.21
CA PRO A 205 -8.70 -0.31 4.93
C PRO A 205 -8.06 -0.07 3.55
N VAL A 206 -8.77 -0.46 2.48
CA VAL A 206 -8.38 -0.27 1.07
C VAL A 206 -8.35 1.20 0.70
N GLN A 207 -9.40 1.96 1.07
CA GLN A 207 -9.47 3.38 0.79
C GLN A 207 -8.29 4.13 1.44
N THR A 208 -7.94 3.78 2.68
CA THR A 208 -6.77 4.38 3.36
C THR A 208 -5.47 4.10 2.60
N ALA A 209 -5.31 2.89 2.02
CA ALA A 209 -4.14 2.58 1.19
C ALA A 209 -4.09 3.45 -0.07
N ARG A 210 -5.25 3.71 -0.71
CA ARG A 210 -5.36 4.64 -1.85
C ARG A 210 -5.01 6.08 -1.45
N GLU A 211 -5.54 6.56 -0.34
CA GLU A 211 -5.24 7.89 0.21
C GLU A 211 -3.74 8.06 0.52
N MET A 212 -3.04 6.99 0.87
CA MET A 212 -1.59 6.96 1.05
C MET A 212 -0.81 6.88 -0.27
N GLY A 213 -1.48 6.83 -1.42
CA GLY A 213 -0.86 6.88 -2.75
C GLY A 213 -0.48 5.52 -3.33
N ALA A 214 -1.23 4.47 -3.02
CA ALA A 214 -1.05 3.15 -3.64
C ALA A 214 -1.53 3.13 -5.09
N ASP A 215 -0.72 2.58 -5.99
CA ASP A 215 -1.13 2.30 -7.38
C ASP A 215 -1.91 0.99 -7.47
N ILE A 216 -1.45 -0.03 -6.73
CA ILE A 216 -2.07 -1.36 -6.66
C ILE A 216 -2.35 -1.67 -5.19
N VAL A 217 -3.60 -1.98 -4.86
CA VAL A 217 -3.99 -2.40 -3.52
C VAL A 217 -4.38 -3.88 -3.53
N ILE A 218 -3.65 -4.67 -2.74
CA ILE A 218 -3.96 -6.07 -2.44
C ILE A 218 -4.64 -6.09 -1.08
N ALA A 219 -5.94 -6.35 -1.08
CA ALA A 219 -6.72 -6.52 0.15
C ALA A 219 -6.63 -7.96 0.65
N ILE A 220 -6.37 -8.15 1.94
CA ILE A 220 -6.43 -9.47 2.58
C ILE A 220 -7.65 -9.50 3.49
N ASP A 221 -8.70 -10.15 3.02
CA ASP A 221 -9.99 -10.22 3.68
C ASP A 221 -10.12 -11.50 4.51
N ILE A 222 -10.04 -11.35 5.82
CA ILE A 222 -10.21 -12.43 6.80
C ILE A 222 -11.60 -12.38 7.49
N SER A 223 -12.53 -11.55 6.99
CA SER A 223 -13.88 -11.47 7.52
C SER A 223 -14.64 -12.77 7.31
N ALA A 224 -15.52 -13.12 8.23
CA ALA A 224 -16.47 -14.19 8.06
C ALA A 224 -17.75 -13.65 7.42
N ARG A 225 -18.44 -14.47 6.64
CA ARG A 225 -19.84 -14.18 6.27
C ARG A 225 -20.74 -14.62 7.41
N PRO A 226 -21.82 -13.86 7.69
CA PRO A 226 -22.82 -14.31 8.63
C PRO A 226 -23.34 -15.71 8.29
N LYS A 227 -23.36 -16.62 9.27
CA LYS A 227 -23.84 -17.98 9.07
C LYS A 227 -24.95 -18.29 10.08
N ALA A 228 -25.99 -18.97 9.64
CA ALA A 228 -27.01 -19.52 10.55
C ALA A 228 -26.38 -20.60 11.47
N GLY A 229 -26.81 -20.67 12.73
CA GLY A 229 -26.35 -21.67 13.68
C GLY A 229 -24.94 -21.50 14.25
N GLN A 230 -24.34 -20.32 14.11
CA GLN A 230 -23.07 -20.02 14.81
C GLN A 230 -23.25 -19.97 16.33
N SER A 231 -22.14 -20.22 17.04
CA SER A 231 -22.07 -20.26 18.50
C SER A 231 -22.81 -19.08 19.15
N THR A 232 -23.69 -19.40 20.09
CA THR A 232 -24.43 -18.43 20.91
C THR A 232 -23.64 -17.89 22.10
N ASN A 233 -22.33 -18.23 22.22
CA ASN A 233 -21.50 -17.63 23.25
C ASN A 233 -21.20 -16.15 22.92
N LEU A 234 -20.81 -15.39 23.94
CA LEU A 234 -20.60 -13.94 23.84
C LEU A 234 -19.65 -13.55 22.68
N TRP A 235 -18.58 -14.29 22.48
CA TRP A 235 -17.59 -14.02 21.43
C TRP A 235 -18.12 -14.33 20.02
N GLY A 236 -18.87 -15.42 19.87
CA GLY A 236 -19.51 -15.77 18.61
C GLY A 236 -20.61 -14.78 18.21
N LEU A 237 -21.40 -14.32 19.19
CA LEU A 237 -22.43 -13.30 18.96
C LEU A 237 -21.79 -11.95 18.56
N LEU A 238 -20.71 -11.56 19.23
CA LEU A 238 -19.97 -10.34 18.90
C LEU A 238 -19.37 -10.42 17.48
N ASP A 239 -18.71 -11.52 17.12
CA ASP A 239 -18.15 -11.74 15.78
C ASP A 239 -19.26 -11.67 14.71
N GLN A 240 -20.38 -12.34 14.94
CA GLN A 240 -21.54 -12.31 14.05
C GLN A 240 -22.10 -10.88 13.88
N THR A 241 -22.23 -10.14 14.99
CA THR A 241 -22.72 -8.77 14.97
C THR A 241 -21.80 -7.86 14.15
N LEU A 242 -20.48 -7.93 14.39
CA LEU A 242 -19.49 -7.16 13.63
C LEU A 242 -19.47 -7.53 12.14
N ASN A 243 -19.62 -8.84 11.85
CA ASN A 243 -19.70 -9.29 10.45
C ASN A 243 -20.97 -8.80 9.74
N ILE A 244 -22.12 -8.79 10.41
CA ILE A 244 -23.39 -8.26 9.85
C ILE A 244 -23.27 -6.76 9.62
N MET A 245 -22.86 -6.00 10.62
CA MET A 245 -22.76 -4.54 10.56
C MET A 245 -21.69 -4.08 9.56
N GLY A 246 -20.57 -4.79 9.51
CA GLY A 246 -19.44 -4.48 8.63
C GLY A 246 -19.64 -4.87 7.16
N GLN A 247 -20.65 -5.68 6.83
CA GLN A 247 -20.78 -6.28 5.48
C GLN A 247 -20.83 -5.24 4.35
N GLN A 248 -21.57 -4.14 4.55
CA GLN A 248 -21.67 -3.08 3.55
C GLN A 248 -20.32 -2.37 3.37
N SER A 249 -19.66 -2.00 4.47
CA SER A 249 -18.34 -1.37 4.42
C SER A 249 -17.28 -2.29 3.80
N ILE A 250 -17.30 -3.59 4.13
CA ILE A 250 -16.42 -4.58 3.52
C ILE A 250 -16.61 -4.60 2.00
N ASN A 251 -17.85 -4.69 1.50
CA ASN A 251 -18.13 -4.71 0.07
C ASN A 251 -17.67 -3.42 -0.64
N GLN A 252 -17.88 -2.27 -0.03
CA GLN A 252 -17.43 -0.97 -0.56
C GLN A 252 -15.90 -0.87 -0.63
N GLU A 253 -15.21 -1.30 0.40
CA GLU A 253 -13.74 -1.32 0.45
C GLU A 253 -13.16 -2.32 -0.57
N LEU A 254 -13.69 -3.54 -0.63
CA LEU A 254 -13.21 -4.56 -1.56
C LEU A 254 -13.44 -4.19 -3.02
N ALA A 255 -14.50 -3.43 -3.34
CA ALA A 255 -14.75 -2.93 -4.69
C ALA A 255 -13.64 -1.97 -5.18
N GLN A 256 -12.88 -1.37 -4.28
CA GLN A 256 -11.76 -0.47 -4.59
C GLN A 256 -10.40 -1.16 -4.61
N ALA A 257 -10.34 -2.45 -4.25
CA ALA A 257 -9.12 -3.25 -4.30
C ALA A 257 -8.85 -3.75 -5.73
N ASP A 258 -7.58 -3.82 -6.13
CA ASP A 258 -7.19 -4.45 -7.40
C ASP A 258 -7.19 -5.97 -7.30
N ILE A 259 -6.81 -6.48 -6.15
CA ILE A 259 -6.74 -7.90 -5.83
C ILE A 259 -7.31 -8.14 -4.44
N VAL A 260 -8.11 -9.20 -4.31
CA VAL A 260 -8.59 -9.67 -3.01
C VAL A 260 -8.05 -11.06 -2.74
N ILE A 261 -7.27 -11.18 -1.66
CA ILE A 261 -6.84 -12.46 -1.10
C ILE A 261 -7.83 -12.81 -0.01
N LYS A 262 -8.54 -13.93 -0.16
CA LYS A 262 -9.58 -14.41 0.78
C LYS A 262 -9.17 -15.76 1.38
N PRO A 263 -8.48 -15.79 2.54
CA PRO A 263 -8.22 -17.03 3.28
C PRO A 263 -9.52 -17.67 3.80
N GLU A 264 -9.56 -18.99 3.85
CA GLU A 264 -10.73 -19.73 4.31
C GLU A 264 -10.71 -19.92 5.84
N VAL A 265 -10.76 -18.81 6.56
CA VAL A 265 -10.68 -18.74 8.03
C VAL A 265 -12.03 -18.46 8.71
N GLY A 266 -13.11 -18.42 7.96
CA GLY A 266 -14.44 -18.06 8.48
C GLY A 266 -15.01 -19.00 9.54
N ASN A 267 -14.45 -20.20 9.70
CA ASN A 267 -14.85 -21.18 10.73
C ASN A 267 -14.02 -21.08 12.01
N LEU A 268 -12.95 -20.25 12.00
CA LEU A 268 -12.06 -20.08 13.16
C LEU A 268 -12.64 -19.03 14.10
N GLY A 269 -12.54 -19.27 15.39
CA GLY A 269 -12.99 -18.32 16.41
C GLY A 269 -12.11 -17.08 16.46
N VAL A 270 -12.70 -15.90 16.68
CA VAL A 270 -11.97 -14.62 16.77
C VAL A 270 -10.95 -14.57 17.90
N MET A 271 -11.10 -15.43 18.91
CA MET A 271 -10.19 -15.51 20.06
C MET A 271 -9.40 -16.83 20.09
N ASP A 272 -9.47 -17.63 19.03
CA ASP A 272 -8.82 -18.95 18.96
C ASP A 272 -7.37 -18.84 18.49
N LEU A 273 -6.46 -18.59 19.43
CA LEU A 273 -5.01 -18.58 19.16
C LEU A 273 -4.46 -19.99 18.86
N LYS A 274 -5.18 -21.07 19.15
CA LYS A 274 -4.72 -22.45 18.89
C LYS A 274 -4.74 -22.78 17.40
N SER A 275 -5.65 -22.17 16.66
CA SER A 275 -5.79 -22.35 15.19
C SER A 275 -4.78 -21.53 14.37
N ARG A 276 -3.72 -20.96 14.99
CA ARG A 276 -2.73 -20.10 14.32
C ARG A 276 -2.03 -20.77 13.14
N HIS A 277 -1.67 -22.05 13.27
CA HIS A 277 -1.03 -22.81 12.18
C HIS A 277 -1.97 -22.95 10.97
N GLN A 278 -3.22 -23.30 11.23
CA GLN A 278 -4.24 -23.42 10.18
C GLN A 278 -4.49 -22.06 9.51
N SER A 279 -4.62 -20.98 10.30
CA SER A 279 -4.78 -19.63 9.77
C SER A 279 -3.63 -19.23 8.83
N ILE A 280 -2.38 -19.43 9.25
CA ILE A 280 -1.20 -19.12 8.44
C ILE A 280 -1.26 -19.91 7.12
N LEU A 281 -1.52 -21.22 7.17
CA LEU A 281 -1.61 -22.07 5.98
C LEU A 281 -2.71 -21.63 5.01
N GLU A 282 -3.89 -21.25 5.52
CA GLU A 282 -4.97 -20.73 4.68
C GLU A 282 -4.60 -19.39 4.03
N GLY A 283 -3.84 -18.54 4.74
CA GLY A 283 -3.25 -17.34 4.17
C GLY A 283 -2.29 -17.62 3.02
N GLU A 284 -1.40 -18.60 3.19
CA GLU A 284 -0.47 -19.04 2.15
C GLU A 284 -1.24 -19.55 0.91
N ARG A 285 -2.20 -20.46 1.10
CA ARG A 285 -3.02 -21.02 0.02
C ARG A 285 -3.80 -19.95 -0.74
N ALA A 286 -4.41 -19.01 -0.02
CA ALA A 286 -5.18 -17.94 -0.62
C ALA A 286 -4.31 -16.98 -1.45
N ALA A 287 -3.13 -16.63 -0.96
CA ALA A 287 -2.19 -15.78 -1.70
C ALA A 287 -1.65 -16.49 -2.94
N GLN A 288 -1.30 -17.78 -2.82
CA GLN A 288 -0.84 -18.59 -3.96
C GLN A 288 -1.82 -18.57 -5.13
N ARG A 289 -3.13 -18.69 -4.85
CA ARG A 289 -4.19 -18.64 -5.88
C ARG A 289 -4.25 -17.30 -6.62
N GLN A 290 -3.74 -16.22 -6.05
CA GLN A 290 -3.81 -14.86 -6.64
C GLN A 290 -2.54 -14.40 -7.35
N LEU A 291 -1.41 -15.13 -7.26
CA LEU A 291 -0.12 -14.68 -7.80
C LEU A 291 -0.20 -14.32 -9.30
N ALA A 292 -0.80 -15.18 -10.12
CA ALA A 292 -0.93 -14.92 -11.55
C ALA A 292 -1.77 -13.66 -11.86
N LEU A 293 -2.77 -13.33 -11.03
CA LEU A 293 -3.56 -12.10 -11.18
C LEU A 293 -2.75 -10.89 -10.77
N ILE A 294 -1.98 -10.99 -9.68
CA ILE A 294 -1.11 -9.91 -9.20
C ILE A 294 -0.07 -9.57 -10.27
N ASP A 295 0.59 -10.58 -10.85
CA ASP A 295 1.58 -10.39 -11.91
C ASP A 295 0.98 -9.68 -13.13
N ARG A 296 -0.21 -10.11 -13.56
CA ARG A 296 -0.93 -9.43 -14.66
C ARG A 296 -1.22 -7.97 -14.35
N LYS A 297 -1.66 -7.64 -13.13
CA LYS A 297 -1.94 -6.26 -12.72
C LYS A 297 -0.67 -5.41 -12.70
N ILE A 298 0.45 -5.94 -12.21
CA ILE A 298 1.75 -5.26 -12.21
C ILE A 298 2.20 -5.00 -13.66
N GLN A 299 2.09 -5.98 -14.55
CA GLN A 299 2.47 -5.81 -15.97
C GLN A 299 1.53 -4.82 -16.70
N GLN A 300 0.24 -4.86 -16.42
CA GLN A 300 -0.72 -3.90 -16.96
C GLN A 300 -0.37 -2.48 -16.53
N PHE A 301 -0.02 -2.25 -15.27
CA PHE A 301 0.41 -0.94 -14.78
C PHE A 301 1.66 -0.46 -15.54
N LYS A 302 2.68 -1.30 -15.70
CA LYS A 302 3.92 -0.95 -16.41
C LYS A 302 3.66 -0.62 -17.89
N SER A 303 2.78 -1.37 -18.55
CA SER A 303 2.44 -1.15 -19.97
C SER A 303 1.67 0.15 -20.22
N THR A 304 0.81 0.57 -19.28
CA THR A 304 0.08 1.84 -19.39
C THR A 304 0.98 3.05 -19.23
N GLN A 305 2.01 2.95 -18.39
CA GLN A 305 3.02 4.03 -18.24
C GLN A 305 3.86 4.23 -19.50
N GLY A 306 4.13 3.14 -20.27
CA GLY A 306 4.89 3.22 -21.52
C GLY A 306 4.10 3.80 -22.71
N ARG A 307 2.77 3.79 -22.67
CA ARG A 307 1.90 4.30 -23.75
C ARG A 307 1.54 5.79 -23.63
N GLY A 308 1.79 6.41 -22.48
CA GLY A 308 1.42 7.81 -22.21
C GLY A 308 2.25 8.87 -22.95
N VAL A 309 3.21 8.49 -23.82
CA VAL A 309 4.16 9.43 -24.48
C VAL A 309 3.88 9.59 -25.98
N ALA A 310 2.95 8.87 -26.58
CA ALA A 310 2.56 9.07 -27.97
C ALA A 310 1.38 10.06 -28.06
N ALA A 311 1.66 11.37 -27.92
CA ALA A 311 0.71 12.39 -28.36
C ALA A 311 0.61 12.34 -29.91
N PRO A 312 -0.59 12.35 -30.52
CA PRO A 312 -0.70 12.39 -31.97
C PRO A 312 -0.13 13.71 -32.48
N VAL A 313 0.87 13.62 -33.37
CA VAL A 313 1.32 14.74 -34.16
C VAL A 313 0.13 15.21 -34.99
N LYS A 314 -0.43 16.38 -34.68
CA LYS A 314 -1.36 17.07 -35.57
C LYS A 314 -0.56 17.51 -36.79
N THR A 315 -0.68 16.79 -37.89
CA THR A 315 -0.33 17.30 -39.22
C THR A 315 -1.38 18.31 -39.61
N SER A 316 -1.00 19.60 -39.64
CA SER A 316 -1.73 20.70 -40.28
C SER A 316 -1.34 20.76 -41.75
#